data_5553398b8326c9dc37e577a0e3abe94c
#
_entry.id   5553398b8326c9dc37e577a0e3abe94c
#
_cell.length_a   1.000
_cell.length_b   1.000
_cell.length_c   1.000
_cell.angle_alpha   90.00
_cell.angle_beta   90.00
_cell.angle_gamma   90.00
#
_symmetry.space_group_name_H-M   'P 1'
#
loop_
_entity.id
_entity.type
_entity.pdbx_description
1 polymer ?
#
loop_
_entity_poly.entity_id
_entity_poly.type
_entity_poly.pdbx_seq_one_letter_code
_entity_poly.pdbx_strand_id
1 'polypeptide(L)'
;MSAFKTGNPTLTEKIFDKSLHETAGSFGVMSIRGTMNKFGFLLLMVIASAMFIWNIYAEGNFQTATTLMMVGAIGGFILALVIMFKPTWAGYIVPAYGILEGLFIGGISAFFNQMFAKSYPNLIIHAVGLTMGVALAMFLLYNFRIINVTNKFRSIIMSATMGIGLFYLIVWILGLFGVNMGFAFDSSPLSIGISLFIVGIAALNLLLDFDAIEQAAEMGAPKYMEWYGAFGLLVTLVWLYLEILKLLSKLNSRD
;
A
#
# COMPACT_ATOMS: atom_id res chain seq x y z
N MET A 1 22.88 -7.87 -17.04
CA MET A 1 21.74 -8.67 -16.51
C MET A 1 20.96 -7.78 -15.57
N SER A 2 19.66 -7.55 -15.85
CA SER A 2 18.84 -6.64 -15.07
C SER A 2 18.54 -7.20 -13.69
N ALA A 3 18.97 -6.51 -12.66
CA ALA A 3 18.89 -6.96 -11.26
C ALA A 3 17.58 -6.58 -10.57
N PHE A 4 16.80 -5.65 -11.13
CA PHE A 4 15.59 -5.11 -10.50
C PHE A 4 14.30 -5.55 -11.18
N LYS A 5 13.53 -6.39 -10.52
CA LYS A 5 12.13 -6.63 -10.86
C LYS A 5 11.32 -6.75 -9.58
N THR A 6 10.47 -5.78 -9.29
CA THR A 6 9.52 -5.80 -8.18
C THR A 6 8.09 -5.76 -8.72
N GLY A 7 7.14 -6.37 -8.01
CA GLY A 7 5.72 -6.32 -8.35
C GLY A 7 5.06 -4.96 -8.06
N ASN A 8 5.76 -4.09 -7.33
CA ASN A 8 5.29 -2.74 -7.04
C ASN A 8 5.61 -1.82 -8.22
N PRO A 9 4.62 -1.22 -8.90
CA PRO A 9 4.86 -0.34 -10.05
C PRO A 9 5.66 0.92 -9.69
N THR A 10 5.75 1.26 -8.40
CA THR A 10 6.51 2.41 -7.92
C THR A 10 8.00 2.11 -7.72
N LEU A 11 8.39 0.83 -7.59
CA LEU A 11 9.77 0.40 -7.34
C LEU A 11 10.31 -0.41 -8.54
N THR A 12 10.49 0.24 -9.70
CA THR A 12 10.98 -0.42 -10.90
C THR A 12 12.47 -0.19 -11.13
N GLU A 13 13.16 -1.18 -11.72
CA GLU A 13 14.57 -1.11 -12.10
C GLU A 13 14.92 0.16 -12.89
N LYS A 14 14.08 0.53 -13.86
CA LYS A 14 14.31 1.73 -14.70
C LYS A 14 14.37 3.02 -13.90
N ILE A 15 13.62 3.12 -12.80
CA ILE A 15 13.61 4.31 -11.94
C ILE A 15 14.91 4.38 -11.14
N PHE A 16 15.39 3.25 -10.63
CA PHE A 16 16.66 3.19 -9.91
C PHE A 16 17.86 3.40 -10.84
N ASP A 17 17.91 2.74 -12.00
CA ASP A 17 18.98 2.94 -12.99
C ASP A 17 19.08 4.39 -13.46
N LYS A 18 17.92 5.01 -13.77
CA LYS A 18 17.87 6.42 -14.14
C LYS A 18 18.42 7.31 -13.02
N SER A 19 18.12 7.00 -11.75
CA SER A 19 18.60 7.75 -10.60
C SER A 19 20.12 7.68 -10.42
N LEU A 20 20.73 6.54 -10.73
CA LEU A 20 22.19 6.37 -10.69
C LEU A 20 22.93 7.24 -11.72
N HIS A 21 22.35 7.42 -12.90
CA HIS A 21 22.94 8.22 -13.96
C HIS A 21 22.77 9.74 -13.78
N GLU A 22 21.70 10.18 -13.11
CA GLU A 22 21.38 11.61 -12.97
C GLU A 22 22.13 12.31 -11.82
N THR A 23 22.72 11.59 -10.84
CA THR A 23 23.13 12.23 -9.57
C THR A 23 24.42 11.73 -8.94
N ALA A 24 25.38 11.22 -9.68
CA ALA A 24 26.66 10.72 -9.16
C ALA A 24 27.54 11.78 -8.42
N GLY A 25 27.00 12.92 -7.99
CA GLY A 25 27.87 13.96 -7.45
C GLY A 25 27.35 14.89 -6.36
N SER A 26 26.04 15.01 -6.08
CA SER A 26 25.57 16.10 -5.21
C SER A 26 24.66 15.72 -4.04
N PHE A 27 24.12 14.54 -3.99
CA PHE A 27 23.25 14.08 -2.90
C PHE A 27 23.85 12.83 -2.26
N GLY A 28 23.91 12.76 -0.91
CA GLY A 28 24.39 11.57 -0.19
C GLY A 28 23.71 10.28 -0.66
N VAL A 29 24.31 9.12 -0.33
CA VAL A 29 23.85 7.79 -0.75
C VAL A 29 22.66 7.33 0.09
N MET A 30 21.74 6.60 -0.54
CA MET A 30 20.60 5.93 0.10
C MET A 30 21.08 4.89 1.12
N SER A 31 20.37 4.76 2.22
CA SER A 31 20.57 3.73 3.23
C SER A 31 19.23 3.04 3.59
N ILE A 32 19.28 1.75 3.89
CA ILE A 32 18.12 0.99 4.38
C ILE A 32 17.56 1.66 5.63
N ARG A 33 18.42 2.02 6.59
CA ARG A 33 18.01 2.68 7.84
C ARG A 33 17.32 4.03 7.57
N GLY A 34 17.84 4.82 6.63
CA GLY A 34 17.23 6.09 6.23
C GLY A 34 15.84 5.90 5.64
N THR A 35 15.67 4.88 4.81
CA THR A 35 14.37 4.51 4.23
C THR A 35 13.38 4.08 5.32
N MET A 36 13.78 3.23 6.24
CA MET A 36 12.92 2.77 7.35
C MET A 36 12.52 3.92 8.28
N ASN A 37 13.43 4.86 8.58
CA ASN A 37 13.09 6.04 9.36
C ASN A 37 12.05 6.92 8.66
N LYS A 38 12.17 7.12 7.34
CA LYS A 38 11.20 7.88 6.55
C LYS A 38 9.86 7.15 6.46
N PHE A 39 9.88 5.83 6.32
CA PHE A 39 8.68 5.01 6.36
C PHE A 39 7.96 5.11 7.71
N GLY A 40 8.69 5.01 8.83
CA GLY A 40 8.12 5.23 10.16
C GLY A 40 7.51 6.61 10.33
N PHE A 41 8.18 7.66 9.84
CA PHE A 41 7.64 9.03 9.82
C PHE A 41 6.35 9.14 8.99
N LEU A 42 6.30 8.51 7.81
CA LEU A 42 5.10 8.47 6.97
C LEU A 42 3.95 7.76 7.67
N LEU A 43 4.21 6.64 8.34
CA LEU A 43 3.18 5.94 9.12
C LEU A 43 2.58 6.83 10.21
N LEU A 44 3.40 7.62 10.91
CA LEU A 44 2.91 8.58 11.90
C LEU A 44 2.01 9.65 11.25
N MET A 45 2.37 10.15 10.07
CA MET A 45 1.55 11.11 9.32
C MET A 45 0.21 10.51 8.90
N VAL A 46 0.23 9.27 8.37
CA VAL A 46 -0.98 8.52 8.00
C VAL A 46 -1.88 8.33 9.22
N ILE A 47 -1.34 7.88 10.35
CA ILE A 47 -2.11 7.67 11.57
C ILE A 47 -2.70 8.98 12.07
N ALA A 48 -1.91 10.06 12.12
CA ALA A 48 -2.39 11.36 12.60
C ALA A 48 -3.55 11.91 11.74
N SER A 49 -3.44 11.86 10.41
CA SER A 49 -4.51 12.30 9.51
C SER A 49 -5.71 11.34 9.49
N ALA A 50 -5.49 10.03 9.68
CA ALA A 50 -6.58 9.07 9.87
C ALA A 50 -7.36 9.33 11.17
N MET A 51 -6.67 9.63 12.26
CA MET A 51 -7.32 10.02 13.54
C MET A 51 -8.08 11.34 13.41
N PHE A 52 -7.55 12.29 12.65
CA PHE A 52 -8.22 13.57 12.41
C PHE A 52 -9.59 13.37 11.73
N ILE A 53 -9.63 12.63 10.61
CA ILE A 53 -10.89 12.38 9.91
C ILE A 53 -11.83 11.48 10.73
N TRP A 54 -11.28 10.56 11.52
CA TRP A 54 -12.05 9.72 12.44
C TRP A 54 -12.81 10.56 13.47
N ASN A 55 -12.20 11.58 14.05
CA ASN A 55 -12.86 12.48 14.99
C ASN A 55 -14.00 13.26 14.31
N ILE A 56 -13.79 13.80 13.11
CA ILE A 56 -14.85 14.48 12.34
C ILE A 56 -16.03 13.54 12.08
N TYR A 57 -15.74 12.28 11.78
CA TYR A 57 -16.77 11.27 11.56
C TYR A 57 -17.54 10.94 12.86
N ALA A 58 -16.83 10.82 13.98
CA ALA A 58 -17.41 10.55 15.31
C ALA A 58 -18.30 11.69 15.83
N GLU A 59 -18.00 12.94 15.46
CA GLU A 59 -18.83 14.13 15.73
C GLU A 59 -20.11 14.17 14.89
N GLY A 60 -20.34 13.19 14.00
CA GLY A 60 -21.50 13.12 13.13
C GLY A 60 -21.43 14.00 11.88
N ASN A 61 -20.29 14.63 11.61
CA ASN A 61 -20.08 15.45 10.43
C ASN A 61 -19.67 14.59 9.21
N PHE A 62 -20.58 13.69 8.80
CA PHE A 62 -20.34 12.71 7.73
C PHE A 62 -20.04 13.36 6.38
N GLN A 63 -20.68 14.51 6.08
CA GLN A 63 -20.45 15.20 4.82
C GLN A 63 -19.01 15.70 4.70
N THR A 64 -18.48 16.36 5.73
CA THR A 64 -17.09 16.83 5.76
C THR A 64 -16.11 15.66 5.71
N ALA A 65 -16.36 14.60 6.49
CA ALA A 65 -15.52 13.41 6.49
C ALA A 65 -15.46 12.75 5.10
N THR A 66 -16.61 12.58 4.43
CA THR A 66 -16.68 12.01 3.08
C THR A 66 -15.95 12.90 2.06
N THR A 67 -16.11 14.23 2.15
CA THR A 67 -15.41 15.17 1.27
C THR A 67 -13.90 15.06 1.45
N LEU A 68 -13.40 15.06 2.69
CA LEU A 68 -11.97 14.91 2.99
C LEU A 68 -11.43 13.53 2.56
N MET A 69 -12.19 12.46 2.72
CA MET A 69 -11.84 11.14 2.21
C MET A 69 -11.67 11.16 0.68
N MET A 70 -12.58 11.80 -0.05
CA MET A 70 -12.48 11.93 -1.52
C MET A 70 -11.30 12.80 -1.93
N VAL A 71 -11.04 13.89 -1.21
CA VAL A 71 -9.83 14.72 -1.42
C VAL A 71 -8.57 13.89 -1.18
N GLY A 72 -8.56 13.07 -0.12
CA GLY A 72 -7.47 12.12 0.16
C GLY A 72 -7.25 11.13 -0.98
N ALA A 73 -8.32 10.48 -1.45
CA ALA A 73 -8.26 9.49 -2.53
C ALA A 73 -7.75 10.11 -3.84
N ILE A 74 -8.38 11.19 -4.31
CA ILE A 74 -8.05 11.82 -5.59
C ILE A 74 -6.67 12.50 -5.51
N GLY A 75 -6.43 13.27 -4.44
CA GLY A 75 -5.16 13.96 -4.23
C GLY A 75 -4.00 12.99 -4.03
N GLY A 76 -4.19 11.94 -3.22
CA GLY A 76 -3.23 10.86 -3.04
C GLY A 76 -2.88 10.18 -4.36
N PHE A 77 -3.89 9.82 -5.16
CA PHE A 77 -3.68 9.22 -6.48
C PHE A 77 -2.87 10.15 -7.41
N ILE A 78 -3.21 11.44 -7.47
CA ILE A 78 -2.46 12.42 -8.29
C ILE A 78 -1.02 12.53 -7.81
N LEU A 79 -0.78 12.64 -6.49
CA LEU A 79 0.59 12.72 -5.96
C LEU A 79 1.37 11.43 -6.20
N ALA A 80 0.74 10.26 -6.08
CA ALA A 80 1.36 8.99 -6.42
C ALA A 80 1.83 8.95 -7.88
N LEU A 81 1.00 9.41 -8.83
CA LEU A 81 1.40 9.53 -10.23
C LEU A 81 2.57 10.50 -10.40
N VAL A 82 2.54 11.67 -9.75
CA VAL A 82 3.65 12.64 -9.82
C VAL A 82 4.95 12.02 -9.30
N ILE A 83 4.91 11.30 -8.17
CA ILE A 83 6.08 10.65 -7.59
C ILE A 83 6.64 9.59 -8.56
N MET A 84 5.77 8.78 -9.20
CA MET A 84 6.18 7.76 -10.18
C MET A 84 6.90 8.37 -11.38
N PHE A 85 6.44 9.52 -11.90
CA PHE A 85 7.06 10.18 -13.05
C PHE A 85 8.25 11.08 -12.68
N LYS A 86 8.30 11.59 -11.44
CA LYS A 86 9.35 12.48 -10.93
C LYS A 86 9.86 12.06 -9.56
N PRO A 87 10.62 10.94 -9.46
CA PRO A 87 11.15 10.43 -8.18
C PRO A 87 12.04 11.43 -7.43
N THR A 88 12.70 12.36 -8.14
CA THR A 88 13.53 13.40 -7.53
C THR A 88 12.76 14.36 -6.61
N TRP A 89 11.44 14.46 -6.79
CA TRP A 89 10.56 15.27 -5.95
C TRP A 89 10.03 14.53 -4.73
N ALA A 90 10.38 13.26 -4.57
CA ALA A 90 9.85 12.39 -3.51
C ALA A 90 10.03 13.02 -2.11
N GLY A 91 11.16 13.68 -1.84
CA GLY A 91 11.40 14.31 -0.54
C GLY A 91 10.37 15.36 -0.12
N TYR A 92 9.72 16.02 -1.07
CA TYR A 92 8.70 17.04 -0.81
C TYR A 92 7.28 16.49 -0.92
N ILE A 93 7.05 15.60 -1.88
CA ILE A 93 5.69 15.13 -2.23
C ILE A 93 5.25 13.97 -1.36
N VAL A 94 6.17 13.06 -0.98
CA VAL A 94 5.81 11.86 -0.21
C VAL A 94 5.22 12.19 1.18
N PRO A 95 5.70 13.19 1.93
CA PRO A 95 5.02 13.61 3.15
C PRO A 95 3.58 14.08 2.91
N ALA A 96 3.34 14.90 1.88
CA ALA A 96 1.98 15.34 1.52
C ALA A 96 1.09 14.15 1.11
N TYR A 97 1.65 13.18 0.36
CA TYR A 97 0.98 11.93 0.04
C TYR A 97 0.55 11.19 1.31
N GLY A 98 1.44 11.07 2.30
CA GLY A 98 1.13 10.39 3.57
C GLY A 98 -0.06 11.01 4.31
N ILE A 99 -0.21 12.35 4.29
CA ILE A 99 -1.39 13.03 4.88
C ILE A 99 -2.65 12.68 4.10
N LEU A 100 -2.63 12.77 2.77
CA LEU A 100 -3.79 12.47 1.92
C LEU A 100 -4.21 11.00 2.02
N GLU A 101 -3.23 10.09 2.05
CA GLU A 101 -3.47 8.66 2.23
C GLU A 101 -4.11 8.36 3.58
N GLY A 102 -3.67 9.05 4.64
CA GLY A 102 -4.29 8.92 5.96
C GLY A 102 -5.72 9.43 6.02
N LEU A 103 -6.05 10.52 5.32
CA LEU A 103 -7.45 10.99 5.17
C LEU A 103 -8.29 9.93 4.45
N PHE A 104 -7.77 9.33 3.39
CA PHE A 104 -8.47 8.29 2.64
C PHE A 104 -8.72 7.05 3.50
N ILE A 105 -7.66 6.48 4.11
CA ILE A 105 -7.75 5.27 4.93
C ILE A 105 -8.61 5.51 6.18
N GLY A 106 -8.43 6.64 6.85
CA GLY A 106 -9.20 6.99 8.03
C GLY A 106 -10.70 7.11 7.73
N GLY A 107 -11.06 7.73 6.59
CA GLY A 107 -12.45 7.84 6.13
C GLY A 107 -13.06 6.49 5.79
N ILE A 108 -12.35 5.64 5.04
CA ILE A 108 -12.80 4.26 4.76
C ILE A 108 -12.96 3.48 6.06
N SER A 109 -12.00 3.54 6.97
CA SER A 109 -12.04 2.84 8.24
C SER A 109 -13.23 3.27 9.09
N ALA A 110 -13.51 4.58 9.18
CA ALA A 110 -14.65 5.11 9.91
C ALA A 110 -15.99 4.64 9.29
N PHE A 111 -16.09 4.62 7.97
CA PHE A 111 -17.25 4.10 7.24
C PHE A 111 -17.49 2.61 7.55
N PHE A 112 -16.45 1.77 7.45
CA PHE A 112 -16.56 0.34 7.78
C PHE A 112 -16.89 0.12 9.27
N ASN A 113 -16.29 0.91 10.17
CA ASN A 113 -16.60 0.84 11.59
C ASN A 113 -18.07 1.13 11.87
N GLN A 114 -18.67 2.12 11.21
CA GLN A 114 -20.09 2.41 11.36
C GLN A 114 -20.98 1.30 10.77
N MET A 115 -20.63 0.79 9.59
CA MET A 115 -21.38 -0.28 8.94
C MET A 115 -21.43 -1.55 9.79
N PHE A 116 -20.32 -1.89 10.45
CA PHE A 116 -20.18 -3.10 11.25
C PHE A 116 -20.24 -2.85 12.77
N ALA A 117 -20.65 -1.65 13.22
CA ALA A 117 -20.67 -1.27 14.63
C ALA A 117 -21.43 -2.24 15.54
N LYS A 118 -22.53 -2.85 15.03
CA LYS A 118 -23.36 -3.79 15.79
C LYS A 118 -22.90 -5.24 15.67
N SER A 119 -22.41 -5.66 14.51
CA SER A 119 -22.01 -7.04 14.23
C SER A 119 -20.55 -7.32 14.56
N TYR A 120 -19.66 -6.35 14.34
CA TYR A 120 -18.22 -6.51 14.60
C TYR A 120 -17.54 -5.19 15.02
N PRO A 121 -17.76 -4.73 16.28
CA PRO A 121 -17.33 -3.40 16.74
C PRO A 121 -15.79 -3.21 16.73
N ASN A 122 -15.00 -4.31 16.75
CA ASN A 122 -13.54 -4.27 16.75
C ASN A 122 -12.90 -4.50 15.37
N LEU A 123 -13.69 -4.44 14.29
CA LEU A 123 -13.24 -4.72 12.92
C LEU A 123 -11.94 -3.98 12.56
N ILE A 124 -11.89 -2.68 12.82
CA ILE A 124 -10.75 -1.83 12.45
C ILE A 124 -9.50 -2.17 13.26
N ILE A 125 -9.64 -2.39 14.57
CA ILE A 125 -8.52 -2.76 15.43
C ILE A 125 -7.93 -4.10 14.97
N HIS A 126 -8.77 -5.07 14.63
CA HIS A 126 -8.31 -6.36 14.10
C HIS A 126 -7.66 -6.20 12.72
N ALA A 127 -8.21 -5.38 11.82
CA ALA A 127 -7.61 -5.12 10.51
C ALA A 127 -6.22 -4.49 10.65
N VAL A 128 -6.07 -3.46 11.48
CA VAL A 128 -4.77 -2.81 11.75
C VAL A 128 -3.80 -3.80 12.39
N GLY A 129 -4.24 -4.53 13.43
CA GLY A 129 -3.40 -5.50 14.13
C GLY A 129 -2.89 -6.61 13.21
N LEU A 130 -3.78 -7.17 12.37
CA LEU A 130 -3.41 -8.19 11.38
C LEU A 130 -2.45 -7.61 10.32
N THR A 131 -2.71 -6.40 9.81
CA THR A 131 -1.83 -5.76 8.83
C THR A 131 -0.43 -5.57 9.40
N MET A 132 -0.31 -5.03 10.61
CA MET A 132 0.99 -4.84 11.26
C MET A 132 1.66 -6.16 11.61
N GLY A 133 0.89 -7.16 12.05
CA GLY A 133 1.40 -8.50 12.33
C GLY A 133 1.96 -9.17 11.08
N VAL A 134 1.22 -9.12 9.96
CA VAL A 134 1.68 -9.66 8.67
C VAL A 134 2.90 -8.89 8.16
N ALA A 135 2.89 -7.56 8.21
CA ALA A 135 4.03 -6.75 7.77
C ALA A 135 5.29 -7.06 8.58
N LEU A 136 5.16 -7.18 9.92
CA LEU A 136 6.27 -7.57 10.79
C LEU A 136 6.75 -8.99 10.48
N ALA A 137 5.85 -9.94 10.28
CA ALA A 137 6.20 -11.30 9.91
C ALA A 137 6.98 -11.34 8.58
N MET A 138 6.53 -10.61 7.54
CA MET A 138 7.23 -10.53 6.26
C MET A 138 8.60 -9.86 6.41
N PHE A 139 8.71 -8.81 7.22
CA PHE A 139 9.99 -8.18 7.53
C PHE A 139 10.96 -9.17 8.21
N LEU A 140 10.50 -9.93 9.20
CA LEU A 140 11.34 -10.92 9.89
C LEU A 140 11.75 -12.07 8.95
N LEU A 141 10.82 -12.59 8.14
CA LEU A 141 11.11 -13.63 7.13
C LEU A 141 12.16 -13.16 6.12
N TYR A 142 12.10 -11.89 5.72
CA TYR A 142 13.10 -11.28 4.85
C TYR A 142 14.44 -11.09 5.57
N ASN A 143 14.43 -10.44 6.74
CA ASN A 143 15.64 -10.11 7.50
C ASN A 143 16.45 -11.35 7.92
N PHE A 144 15.76 -12.43 8.32
CA PHE A 144 16.40 -13.71 8.66
C PHE A 144 16.69 -14.59 7.43
N ARG A 145 16.48 -14.09 6.22
CA ARG A 145 16.73 -14.83 4.96
C ARG A 145 16.00 -16.18 4.89
N ILE A 146 14.87 -16.31 5.58
CA ILE A 146 14.03 -17.51 5.54
C ILE A 146 13.39 -17.66 4.16
N ILE A 147 12.96 -16.54 3.57
CA ILE A 147 12.48 -16.48 2.19
C ILE A 147 13.48 -15.68 1.36
N ASN A 148 14.08 -16.35 0.37
CA ASN A 148 14.97 -15.70 -0.58
C ASN A 148 14.18 -15.18 -1.79
N VAL A 149 14.33 -13.89 -2.09
CA VAL A 149 13.69 -13.26 -3.25
C VAL A 149 14.48 -13.60 -4.52
N THR A 150 14.15 -14.74 -5.12
CA THR A 150 14.74 -15.18 -6.39
C THR A 150 14.06 -14.52 -7.59
N ASN A 151 14.70 -14.53 -8.76
CA ASN A 151 14.10 -14.02 -10.00
C ASN A 151 12.79 -14.74 -10.37
N LYS A 152 12.68 -16.04 -10.09
CA LYS A 152 11.45 -16.81 -10.29
C LYS A 152 10.36 -16.34 -9.34
N PHE A 153 10.70 -16.19 -8.05
CA PHE A 153 9.77 -15.70 -7.03
C PHE A 153 9.22 -14.30 -7.41
N ARG A 154 10.11 -13.36 -7.77
CA ARG A 154 9.71 -12.03 -8.25
C ARG A 154 8.75 -12.12 -9.43
N SER A 155 9.10 -12.90 -10.46
CA SER A 155 8.27 -13.03 -11.66
C SER A 155 6.87 -13.56 -11.34
N ILE A 156 6.76 -14.55 -10.45
CA ILE A 156 5.46 -15.12 -10.03
C ILE A 156 4.62 -14.06 -9.30
N ILE A 157 5.20 -13.38 -8.30
CA ILE A 157 4.46 -12.37 -7.51
C ILE A 157 4.06 -11.18 -8.38
N MET A 158 4.96 -10.69 -9.25
CA MET A 158 4.64 -9.61 -10.19
C MET A 158 3.48 -9.99 -11.12
N SER A 159 3.52 -11.20 -11.70
CA SER A 159 2.45 -11.68 -12.59
C SER A 159 1.13 -11.79 -11.85
N ALA A 160 1.14 -12.31 -10.62
CA ALA A 160 -0.06 -12.39 -9.78
C ALA A 160 -0.61 -11.00 -9.43
N THR A 161 0.27 -10.05 -9.05
CA THR A 161 -0.11 -8.65 -8.76
C THR A 161 -0.72 -7.97 -9.98
N MET A 162 -0.11 -8.16 -11.16
CA MET A 162 -0.65 -7.64 -12.42
C MET A 162 -2.02 -8.26 -12.74
N GLY A 163 -2.17 -9.57 -12.54
CA GLY A 163 -3.45 -10.28 -12.71
C GLY A 163 -4.55 -9.73 -11.79
N ILE A 164 -4.22 -9.45 -10.51
CA ILE A 164 -5.15 -8.83 -9.55
C ILE A 164 -5.52 -7.41 -10.01
N GLY A 165 -4.55 -6.62 -10.46
CA GLY A 165 -4.80 -5.27 -10.99
C GLY A 165 -5.72 -5.29 -12.22
N LEU A 166 -5.49 -6.20 -13.15
CA LEU A 166 -6.36 -6.40 -14.32
C LEU A 166 -7.77 -6.88 -13.91
N PHE A 167 -7.87 -7.76 -12.93
CA PHE A 167 -9.15 -8.21 -12.40
C PHE A 167 -9.97 -7.03 -11.84
N TYR A 168 -9.39 -6.19 -10.99
CA TYR A 168 -10.08 -5.01 -10.45
C TYR A 168 -10.41 -3.99 -11.54
N LEU A 169 -9.54 -3.80 -12.52
CA LEU A 169 -9.79 -2.93 -13.67
C LEU A 169 -11.01 -3.41 -14.49
N ILE A 170 -11.07 -4.72 -14.77
CA ILE A 170 -12.20 -5.33 -15.50
C ILE A 170 -13.50 -5.17 -14.69
N VAL A 171 -13.47 -5.47 -13.40
CA VAL A 171 -14.64 -5.30 -12.52
C VAL A 171 -15.12 -3.85 -12.51
N TRP A 172 -14.21 -2.89 -12.44
CA TRP A 172 -14.52 -1.46 -12.47
C TRP A 172 -15.13 -1.04 -13.82
N ILE A 173 -14.52 -1.45 -14.94
CA ILE A 173 -15.04 -1.15 -16.29
C ILE A 173 -16.43 -1.74 -16.47
N LEU A 174 -16.65 -3.01 -16.13
CA LEU A 174 -17.95 -3.67 -16.22
C LEU A 174 -19.00 -2.97 -15.36
N GLY A 175 -18.62 -2.47 -14.18
CA GLY A 175 -19.47 -1.64 -13.35
C GLY A 175 -19.94 -0.36 -14.01
N LEU A 176 -19.12 0.30 -14.84
CA LEU A 176 -19.52 1.47 -15.64
C LEU A 176 -20.62 1.13 -16.69
N PHE A 177 -20.65 -0.10 -17.18
CA PHE A 177 -21.68 -0.60 -18.10
C PHE A 177 -22.90 -1.22 -17.39
N GLY A 178 -22.99 -1.07 -16.04
CA GLY A 178 -24.10 -1.60 -15.24
C GLY A 178 -24.06 -3.12 -14.99
N VAL A 179 -22.95 -3.79 -15.37
CA VAL A 179 -22.75 -5.22 -15.06
C VAL A 179 -22.24 -5.37 -13.64
N ASN A 180 -23.10 -5.88 -12.75
CA ASN A 180 -22.70 -6.09 -11.36
C ASN A 180 -22.00 -7.45 -11.20
N MET A 181 -20.69 -7.44 -10.90
CA MET A 181 -19.91 -8.64 -10.56
C MET A 181 -19.98 -8.90 -9.05
N GLY A 182 -21.19 -9.19 -8.55
CA GLY A 182 -21.46 -9.39 -7.11
C GLY A 182 -20.49 -10.37 -6.43
N PHE A 183 -20.11 -11.45 -7.13
CA PHE A 183 -19.18 -12.45 -6.61
C PHE A 183 -17.80 -11.90 -6.20
N ALA A 184 -17.41 -10.72 -6.71
CA ALA A 184 -16.14 -10.09 -6.32
C ALA A 184 -16.22 -9.42 -4.93
N PHE A 185 -17.45 -9.08 -4.48
CA PHE A 185 -17.69 -8.28 -3.29
C PHE A 185 -18.63 -8.93 -2.26
N ASP A 186 -19.29 -10.03 -2.62
CA ASP A 186 -20.19 -10.76 -1.74
C ASP A 186 -19.46 -11.56 -0.65
N SER A 187 -20.22 -12.21 0.24
CA SER A 187 -19.68 -13.05 1.33
C SER A 187 -19.67 -14.54 0.97
N SER A 188 -19.67 -14.87 -0.34
CA SER A 188 -19.59 -16.26 -0.80
C SER A 188 -18.23 -16.90 -0.46
N PRO A 189 -18.16 -18.22 -0.28
CA PRO A 189 -16.89 -18.91 -0.06
C PRO A 189 -15.84 -18.64 -1.14
N LEU A 190 -16.29 -18.48 -2.40
CA LEU A 190 -15.42 -18.12 -3.53
C LEU A 190 -14.82 -16.72 -3.35
N SER A 191 -15.66 -15.73 -3.01
CA SER A 191 -15.23 -14.36 -2.79
C SER A 191 -14.25 -14.23 -1.62
N ILE A 192 -14.48 -14.97 -0.53
CA ILE A 192 -13.56 -15.05 0.62
C ILE A 192 -12.24 -15.68 0.21
N GLY A 193 -12.27 -16.77 -0.57
CA GLY A 193 -11.06 -17.43 -1.08
C GLY A 193 -10.22 -16.52 -1.97
N ILE A 194 -10.86 -15.75 -2.86
CA ILE A 194 -10.20 -14.73 -3.68
C ILE A 194 -9.57 -13.65 -2.80
N SER A 195 -10.29 -13.13 -1.80
CA SER A 195 -9.76 -12.12 -0.88
C SER A 195 -8.56 -12.64 -0.09
N LEU A 196 -8.60 -13.88 0.40
CA LEU A 196 -7.48 -14.50 1.10
C LEU A 196 -6.25 -14.66 0.18
N PHE A 197 -6.45 -15.06 -1.07
CA PHE A 197 -5.39 -15.13 -2.07
C PHE A 197 -4.76 -13.76 -2.31
N ILE A 198 -5.58 -12.70 -2.49
CA ILE A 198 -5.09 -11.33 -2.71
C ILE A 198 -4.31 -10.81 -1.50
N VAL A 199 -4.79 -11.06 -0.26
CA VAL A 199 -4.06 -10.74 0.97
C VAL A 199 -2.69 -11.42 0.98
N GLY A 200 -2.63 -12.70 0.59
CA GLY A 200 -1.36 -13.44 0.48
C GLY A 200 -0.41 -12.79 -0.52
N ILE A 201 -0.89 -12.42 -1.71
CA ILE A 201 -0.06 -11.74 -2.73
C ILE A 201 0.38 -10.35 -2.26
N ALA A 202 -0.48 -9.57 -1.62
CA ALA A 202 -0.13 -8.26 -1.05
C ALA A 202 0.96 -8.40 0.03
N ALA A 203 0.86 -9.40 0.92
CA ALA A 203 1.88 -9.70 1.91
C ALA A 203 3.23 -10.07 1.26
N LEU A 204 3.22 -10.91 0.23
CA LEU A 204 4.43 -11.31 -0.48
C LEU A 204 5.08 -10.15 -1.26
N ASN A 205 4.32 -9.14 -1.68
CA ASN A 205 4.89 -7.92 -2.27
C ASN A 205 5.76 -7.14 -1.29
N LEU A 206 5.49 -7.16 0.02
CA LEU A 206 6.38 -6.53 1.00
C LEU A 206 7.80 -7.11 0.95
N LEU A 207 7.96 -8.43 0.70
CA LEU A 207 9.28 -9.04 0.51
C LEU A 207 10.00 -8.47 -0.70
N LEU A 208 9.26 -8.22 -1.80
CA LEU A 208 9.83 -7.60 -3.00
C LEU A 208 10.24 -6.15 -2.75
N ASP A 209 9.46 -5.43 -1.94
CA ASP A 209 9.75 -4.03 -1.61
C ASP A 209 10.99 -3.92 -0.72
N PHE A 210 11.14 -4.79 0.30
CA PHE A 210 12.35 -4.84 1.14
C PHE A 210 13.58 -5.18 0.30
N ASP A 211 13.48 -6.16 -0.58
CA ASP A 211 14.56 -6.58 -1.46
C ASP A 211 14.96 -5.49 -2.47
N ALA A 212 13.99 -4.74 -3.02
CA ALA A 212 14.26 -3.61 -3.89
C ALA A 212 14.98 -2.46 -3.17
N ILE A 213 14.60 -2.17 -1.91
CA ILE A 213 15.25 -1.15 -1.07
C ILE A 213 16.68 -1.56 -0.74
N GLU A 214 16.92 -2.82 -0.37
CA GLU A 214 18.26 -3.34 -0.07
C GLU A 214 19.16 -3.23 -1.30
N GLN A 215 18.72 -3.73 -2.46
CA GLN A 215 19.48 -3.67 -3.71
C GLN A 215 19.76 -2.22 -4.14
N ALA A 216 18.79 -1.31 -3.99
CA ALA A 216 19.01 0.11 -4.29
C ALA A 216 20.09 0.74 -3.40
N ALA A 217 20.08 0.41 -2.11
CA ALA A 217 21.08 0.90 -1.16
C ALA A 217 22.47 0.32 -1.47
N GLU A 218 22.57 -0.97 -1.80
CA GLU A 218 23.83 -1.63 -2.19
C GLU A 218 24.43 -1.05 -3.47
N MET A 219 23.59 -0.65 -4.43
CA MET A 219 24.04 0.00 -5.67
C MET A 219 24.36 1.49 -5.52
N GLY A 220 24.22 2.05 -4.31
CA GLY A 220 24.54 3.44 -4.06
C GLY A 220 23.53 4.44 -4.65
N ALA A 221 22.25 4.10 -4.72
CA ALA A 221 21.20 5.00 -5.18
C ALA A 221 21.23 6.36 -4.44
N PRO A 222 20.80 7.46 -5.07
CA PRO A 222 20.80 8.78 -4.46
C PRO A 222 19.87 8.86 -3.23
N LYS A 223 20.19 9.75 -2.30
CA LYS A 223 19.50 9.87 -1.00
C LYS A 223 18.00 10.16 -1.10
N TYR A 224 17.52 10.84 -2.13
CA TYR A 224 16.08 11.07 -2.31
C TYR A 224 15.29 9.77 -2.52
N MET A 225 15.95 8.70 -2.97
CA MET A 225 15.34 7.37 -3.14
C MET A 225 14.94 6.73 -1.81
N GLU A 226 15.44 7.22 -0.66
CA GLU A 226 14.93 6.80 0.65
C GLU A 226 13.45 7.18 0.83
N TRP A 227 13.04 8.36 0.36
CA TRP A 227 11.63 8.77 0.36
C TRP A 227 10.80 7.97 -0.63
N TYR A 228 11.39 7.69 -1.79
CA TYR A 228 10.73 6.89 -2.82
C TYR A 228 10.51 5.44 -2.37
N GLY A 229 11.50 4.81 -1.74
CA GLY A 229 11.37 3.47 -1.16
C GLY A 229 10.36 3.42 -0.01
N ALA A 230 10.36 4.45 0.85
CA ALA A 230 9.37 4.58 1.93
C ALA A 230 7.94 4.74 1.38
N PHE A 231 7.76 5.49 0.28
CA PHE A 231 6.49 5.60 -0.43
C PHE A 231 6.03 4.25 -0.98
N GLY A 232 6.90 3.50 -1.64
CA GLY A 232 6.56 2.18 -2.17
C GLY A 232 6.09 1.22 -1.07
N LEU A 233 6.82 1.14 0.06
CA LEU A 233 6.40 0.36 1.22
C LEU A 233 5.03 0.79 1.76
N LEU A 234 4.78 2.10 1.82
CA LEU A 234 3.49 2.61 2.29
C LEU A 234 2.34 2.18 1.37
N VAL A 235 2.51 2.28 0.05
CA VAL A 235 1.52 1.85 -0.95
C VAL A 235 1.17 0.37 -0.75
N THR A 236 2.16 -0.49 -0.61
CA THR A 236 1.94 -1.94 -0.41
C THR A 236 1.27 -2.23 0.94
N LEU A 237 1.67 -1.54 2.01
CA LEU A 237 1.07 -1.71 3.33
C LEU A 237 -0.40 -1.28 3.34
N VAL A 238 -0.73 -0.17 2.67
CA VAL A 238 -2.10 0.32 2.52
C VAL A 238 -2.94 -0.67 1.72
N TRP A 239 -2.42 -1.18 0.62
CA TRP A 239 -3.10 -2.22 -0.14
C TRP A 239 -3.39 -3.45 0.72
N LEU A 240 -2.40 -3.95 1.47
CA LEU A 240 -2.56 -5.06 2.41
C LEU A 240 -3.65 -4.76 3.44
N TYR A 241 -3.65 -3.56 4.03
CA TYR A 241 -4.66 -3.15 4.99
C TYR A 241 -6.08 -3.19 4.41
N LEU A 242 -6.27 -2.62 3.22
CA LEU A 242 -7.57 -2.58 2.56
C LEU A 242 -8.08 -3.99 2.20
N GLU A 243 -7.19 -4.89 1.78
CA GLU A 243 -7.58 -6.27 1.49
C GLU A 243 -7.93 -7.06 2.76
N ILE A 244 -7.19 -6.87 3.86
CA ILE A 244 -7.52 -7.46 5.16
C ILE A 244 -8.86 -6.90 5.67
N LEU A 245 -9.09 -5.61 5.57
CA LEU A 245 -10.35 -4.97 5.98
C LEU A 245 -11.53 -5.55 5.19
N LYS A 246 -11.39 -5.67 3.86
CA LYS A 246 -12.40 -6.33 3.00
C LYS A 246 -12.62 -7.80 3.38
N LEU A 247 -11.55 -8.54 3.61
CA LEU A 247 -11.64 -9.95 4.00
C LEU A 247 -12.41 -10.11 5.32
N LEU A 248 -12.05 -9.33 6.35
CA LEU A 248 -12.75 -9.38 7.64
C LEU A 248 -14.21 -8.96 7.53
N SER A 249 -14.52 -7.96 6.72
CA SER A 249 -15.90 -7.54 6.47
C SER A 249 -16.74 -8.64 5.81
N LYS A 250 -16.18 -9.35 4.82
CA LYS A 250 -16.86 -10.49 4.17
C LYS A 250 -17.10 -11.66 5.12
N LEU A 251 -16.12 -11.97 5.96
CA LEU A 251 -16.27 -13.03 6.96
C LEU A 251 -17.40 -12.76 7.95
N ASN A 252 -17.56 -11.48 8.35
CA ASN A 252 -18.59 -11.08 9.31
C ASN A 252 -19.97 -10.83 8.68
N SER A 253 -20.07 -10.63 7.38
CA SER A 253 -21.36 -10.47 6.67
C SER A 253 -22.00 -11.82 6.34
N ARG A 254 -21.40 -12.95 6.74
CA ARG A 254 -21.88 -14.30 6.48
C ARG A 254 -22.79 -14.81 7.59
N ASP A 255 -22.66 -14.23 8.78
CA ASP A 255 -23.47 -14.53 9.97
C ASP A 255 -24.64 -13.54 10.08
#